data_8520509c0fcebf9ef78d27b166435c7f
#
_entry.id   8520509c0fcebf9ef78d27b166435c7f
#
_cell.length_a   1.000
_cell.length_b   1.000
_cell.length_c   1.000
_cell.angle_alpha   90.00
_cell.angle_beta   90.00
_cell.angle_gamma   90.00
#
_symmetry.space_group_name_H-M   'P 1'
#
loop_
_entity.id
_entity.type
_entity.pdbx_description
1 polymer ?
#
loop_
_entity_poly.entity_id
_entity_poly.type
_entity_poly.pdbx_seq_one_letter_code
_entity_poly.pdbx_strand_id
1 'polypeptide(L)'
;TARGKIAATLDENLQKQTEAILSKYVKDNAGRGIFNAAAILVDYKTAEVLAAVGSADFFNEKIDGQVDGTAALRSPGSALKPFIYALALDQGLIHPRTMLKDVPKNYGLYTPENFDRSFYGLVNATQALVYSRNIPAVDLLLRLEENSFYQMLEKAGVKKLKTPGYYGLALALGGAEVSAQDLAALYAMLGNGGKFRPLRWRKDEPQLPETAMLSPEAAFLTLDMLSYNAPVDRRRLPFAKRSGTPYKVYWKTGTSYGYKDAWAAGLFGDFVLVVWVGNFDGTPNPAFTGREAAAPLFFRLVRQIAAGRGIAGDSIRPDGLNLSQADICAATGDLADAYCPQTVKSYFIPGVTRIKLSGVSRRIPIEVASGLRACRHTPPSTRLETYDFWPTDVLQAFARAGINIRKPPAFARDCAQVASLLPGKAPDILFPADNSVFIRRHGQKENRTIPLQAAADSDASVIYWFVNQALAGQSRPGETLEIVPEPGRVEIQAVDDLGRSAVRNITVKLID
;
A
#
# COMPACT_ATOMS: atom_id res chain seq x y z
N THR A 1 -25.28 37.45 10.45
CA THR A 1 -26.35 36.45 10.43
C THR A 1 -27.25 36.72 9.24
N ALA A 2 -27.01 36.04 8.11
CA ALA A 2 -27.87 36.12 6.95
C ALA A 2 -29.22 35.44 7.29
N ARG A 3 -30.26 36.23 7.42
CA ARG A 3 -31.66 35.77 7.43
C ARG A 3 -32.06 35.44 6.00
N GLY A 4 -31.78 34.21 5.54
CA GLY A 4 -32.17 33.73 4.22
C GLY A 4 -32.40 32.21 4.22
N LYS A 5 -33.25 31.73 3.32
CA LYS A 5 -33.40 30.28 3.05
C LYS A 5 -32.09 29.79 2.40
N ILE A 6 -31.47 28.78 2.99
CA ILE A 6 -30.29 28.09 2.42
C ILE A 6 -30.79 26.80 1.77
N ALA A 7 -30.54 26.63 0.48
CA ALA A 7 -30.80 25.38 -0.22
C ALA A 7 -29.58 24.45 -0.09
N ALA A 8 -29.68 23.47 0.82
CA ALA A 8 -28.62 22.47 0.97
C ALA A 8 -28.63 21.44 -0.17
N THR A 9 -27.48 20.77 -0.39
CA THR A 9 -27.39 19.64 -1.33
C THR A 9 -27.95 18.35 -0.75
N LEU A 10 -28.20 18.32 0.55
CA LEU A 10 -28.70 17.13 1.26
C LEU A 10 -30.02 16.63 0.65
N ASP A 11 -30.08 15.31 0.44
CA ASP A 11 -31.31 14.60 0.08
C ASP A 11 -32.00 14.12 1.37
N GLU A 12 -33.20 14.64 1.62
CA GLU A 12 -33.94 14.38 2.86
C GLU A 12 -34.17 12.88 3.10
N ASN A 13 -34.47 12.11 2.06
CA ASN A 13 -34.71 10.67 2.18
C ASN A 13 -33.42 9.91 2.51
N LEU A 14 -32.31 10.24 1.85
CA LEU A 14 -31.00 9.63 2.12
C LEU A 14 -30.50 10.01 3.52
N GLN A 15 -30.71 11.26 3.93
CA GLN A 15 -30.37 11.73 5.28
C GLN A 15 -31.11 10.91 6.35
N LYS A 16 -32.45 10.86 6.28
CA LYS A 16 -33.28 10.11 7.23
C LYS A 16 -32.97 8.62 7.29
N GLN A 17 -32.74 8.00 6.11
CA GLN A 17 -32.36 6.59 6.04
C GLN A 17 -31.00 6.35 6.70
N THR A 18 -30.02 7.22 6.44
CA THR A 18 -28.68 7.11 7.01
C THR A 18 -28.71 7.25 8.52
N GLU A 19 -29.45 8.24 9.05
CA GLU A 19 -29.67 8.45 10.49
C GLU A 19 -30.29 7.22 11.16
N ALA A 20 -31.39 6.71 10.60
CA ALA A 20 -32.08 5.56 11.18
C ALA A 20 -31.23 4.29 11.22
N ILE A 21 -30.49 4.02 10.13
CA ILE A 21 -29.61 2.83 10.06
C ILE A 21 -28.44 2.96 11.01
N LEU A 22 -27.82 4.14 11.08
CA LEU A 22 -26.65 4.40 11.93
C LEU A 22 -27.03 4.33 13.40
N SER A 23 -28.11 5.03 13.83
CA SER A 23 -28.59 5.02 15.21
C SER A 23 -28.97 3.60 15.66
N LYS A 24 -29.70 2.85 14.81
CA LYS A 24 -30.02 1.44 15.07
C LYS A 24 -28.76 0.59 15.20
N TYR A 25 -27.77 0.79 14.31
CA TYR A 25 -26.53 0.03 14.34
C TYR A 25 -25.78 0.23 15.66
N VAL A 26 -25.63 1.47 16.13
CA VAL A 26 -24.98 1.78 17.40
C VAL A 26 -25.74 1.18 18.56
N LYS A 27 -27.07 1.32 18.59
CA LYS A 27 -27.92 0.70 19.62
C LYS A 27 -27.75 -0.82 19.67
N ASP A 28 -27.74 -1.50 18.52
CA ASP A 28 -27.58 -2.95 18.42
C ASP A 28 -26.18 -3.43 18.90
N ASN A 29 -25.16 -2.54 18.89
CA ASN A 29 -23.78 -2.86 19.24
C ASN A 29 -23.30 -2.16 20.55
N ALA A 30 -24.17 -1.52 21.30
CA ALA A 30 -23.81 -0.84 22.55
C ALA A 30 -23.16 -1.80 23.58
N GLY A 31 -23.61 -3.07 23.63
CA GLY A 31 -23.02 -4.10 24.47
C GLY A 31 -21.57 -4.48 24.10
N ARG A 32 -21.08 -4.04 22.92
CA ARG A 32 -19.67 -4.17 22.48
C ARG A 32 -18.85 -2.91 22.76
N GLY A 33 -19.42 -1.92 23.46
CA GLY A 33 -18.79 -0.65 23.74
C GLY A 33 -18.74 0.29 22.53
N ILE A 34 -19.62 0.10 21.54
CA ILE A 34 -19.79 0.99 20.39
C ILE A 34 -20.90 1.98 20.73
N PHE A 35 -20.53 3.23 21.02
CA PHE A 35 -21.48 4.25 21.43
C PHE A 35 -21.68 5.34 20.40
N ASN A 36 -20.78 5.43 19.40
CA ASN A 36 -20.91 6.42 18.35
C ASN A 36 -20.49 5.93 16.98
N ALA A 37 -20.99 6.60 15.96
CA ALA A 37 -20.63 6.44 14.58
C ALA A 37 -20.94 7.73 13.81
N ALA A 38 -20.24 7.94 12.69
CA ALA A 38 -20.54 9.00 11.74
C ALA A 38 -20.55 8.43 10.32
N ALA A 39 -21.32 9.05 9.43
CA ALA A 39 -21.38 8.67 8.03
C ALA A 39 -21.57 9.90 7.14
N ILE A 40 -20.89 9.91 5.98
CA ILE A 40 -21.07 10.92 4.95
C ILE A 40 -21.25 10.23 3.58
N LEU A 41 -22.25 10.65 2.84
CA LEU A 41 -22.59 10.20 1.48
C LEU A 41 -22.43 11.35 0.51
N VAL A 42 -21.68 11.13 -0.57
CA VAL A 42 -21.34 12.15 -1.57
C VAL A 42 -21.60 11.61 -2.96
N ASP A 43 -22.17 12.41 -3.84
CA ASP A 43 -22.15 12.18 -5.28
C ASP A 43 -20.77 12.62 -5.81
N TYR A 44 -19.95 11.67 -6.31
CA TYR A 44 -18.59 11.99 -6.71
C TYR A 44 -18.49 12.80 -8.02
N LYS A 45 -19.56 12.79 -8.85
CA LYS A 45 -19.60 13.54 -10.11
C LYS A 45 -19.80 15.03 -9.88
N THR A 46 -20.61 15.36 -8.87
CA THR A 46 -20.97 16.76 -8.54
C THR A 46 -20.23 17.28 -7.30
N ALA A 47 -19.61 16.39 -6.53
CA ALA A 47 -19.05 16.61 -5.19
C ALA A 47 -20.11 17.08 -4.16
N GLU A 48 -21.39 16.88 -4.42
CA GLU A 48 -22.46 17.25 -3.51
C GLU A 48 -22.58 16.27 -2.34
N VAL A 49 -22.68 16.81 -1.14
CA VAL A 49 -22.98 16.02 0.05
C VAL A 49 -24.47 15.75 0.09
N LEU A 50 -24.85 14.48 -0.01
CA LEU A 50 -26.25 14.05 -0.05
C LEU A 50 -26.79 13.63 1.31
N ALA A 51 -25.92 13.13 2.19
CA ALA A 51 -26.25 12.85 3.60
C ALA A 51 -25.01 13.01 4.48
N ALA A 52 -25.16 13.54 5.68
CA ALA A 52 -24.12 13.68 6.66
C ALA A 52 -24.68 13.47 8.06
N VAL A 53 -24.26 12.41 8.73
CA VAL A 53 -24.69 12.05 10.10
C VAL A 53 -23.47 12.10 10.99
N GLY A 54 -23.41 13.11 11.87
CA GLY A 54 -22.24 13.39 12.70
C GLY A 54 -22.12 12.51 13.94
N SER A 55 -23.26 12.00 14.46
CA SER A 55 -23.30 11.16 15.66
C SER A 55 -24.48 10.20 15.64
N ALA A 56 -24.50 9.24 16.55
CA ALA A 56 -25.59 8.28 16.69
C ALA A 56 -26.86 8.88 17.28
N ASP A 57 -26.73 9.91 18.14
CA ASP A 57 -27.82 10.63 18.79
C ASP A 57 -27.32 12.01 19.22
N PHE A 58 -27.77 13.05 18.49
CA PHE A 58 -27.38 14.45 18.73
C PHE A 58 -27.70 14.96 20.11
N PHE A 59 -28.80 14.50 20.71
CA PHE A 59 -29.25 14.99 22.02
C PHE A 59 -28.68 14.22 23.21
N ASN A 60 -27.89 13.20 22.98
CA ASN A 60 -27.31 12.36 24.01
C ASN A 60 -25.94 12.89 24.45
N GLU A 61 -25.92 13.67 25.53
CA GLU A 61 -24.70 14.24 26.10
C GLU A 61 -23.71 13.18 26.60
N LYS A 62 -24.19 11.97 27.00
CA LYS A 62 -23.31 10.89 27.51
C LYS A 62 -22.35 10.34 26.48
N ILE A 63 -22.64 10.56 25.22
CA ILE A 63 -21.82 10.11 24.07
C ILE A 63 -21.23 11.28 23.28
N ASP A 64 -21.24 12.51 23.86
CA ASP A 64 -20.84 13.73 23.17
C ASP A 64 -21.58 13.92 21.84
N GLY A 65 -22.90 13.66 21.81
CA GLY A 65 -23.72 13.57 20.63
C GLY A 65 -23.72 14.80 19.71
N GLN A 66 -23.37 15.99 20.25
CA GLN A 66 -23.27 17.23 19.48
C GLN A 66 -21.96 17.37 18.70
N VAL A 67 -21.00 16.45 18.89
CA VAL A 67 -19.78 16.44 18.09
C VAL A 67 -20.12 15.99 16.67
N ASP A 68 -19.72 16.78 15.68
CA ASP A 68 -19.79 16.36 14.28
C ASP A 68 -18.62 15.43 13.93
N GLY A 69 -18.88 14.13 14.02
CA GLY A 69 -17.91 13.09 13.67
C GLY A 69 -17.54 13.06 12.20
N THR A 70 -18.31 13.73 11.29
CA THR A 70 -17.90 13.84 9.90
C THR A 70 -16.78 14.85 9.69
N ALA A 71 -16.70 15.88 10.55
CA ALA A 71 -15.69 16.94 10.50
C ALA A 71 -14.53 16.71 11.49
N ALA A 72 -14.69 15.83 12.47
CA ALA A 72 -13.69 15.54 13.49
C ALA A 72 -12.43 14.91 12.87
N LEU A 73 -11.25 15.46 13.21
CA LEU A 73 -9.97 14.90 12.78
C LEU A 73 -9.63 13.65 13.59
N ARG A 74 -9.38 12.56 12.90
CA ARG A 74 -9.07 11.25 13.49
C ARG A 74 -8.04 10.53 12.61
N SER A 75 -7.28 9.60 13.22
CA SER A 75 -6.36 8.77 12.46
C SER A 75 -7.15 7.83 11.51
N PRO A 76 -6.97 7.93 10.20
CA PRO A 76 -7.69 7.09 9.23
C PRO A 76 -7.11 5.68 9.14
N GLY A 77 -5.96 5.43 9.75
CA GLY A 77 -5.24 4.18 9.60
C GLY A 77 -5.02 3.83 8.12
N SER A 78 -5.32 2.60 7.76
CA SER A 78 -5.14 2.09 6.39
C SER A 78 -6.15 2.61 5.36
N ALA A 79 -7.10 3.49 5.72
CA ALA A 79 -8.04 4.05 4.75
C ALA A 79 -7.36 4.99 3.73
N LEU A 80 -6.15 5.47 4.03
CA LEU A 80 -5.33 6.27 3.12
C LEU A 80 -4.46 5.46 2.14
N LYS A 81 -4.28 4.15 2.35
CA LYS A 81 -3.42 3.33 1.47
C LYS A 81 -3.80 3.37 -0.02
N PRO A 82 -5.08 3.42 -0.42
CA PRO A 82 -5.42 3.51 -1.84
C PRO A 82 -4.72 4.64 -2.58
N PHE A 83 -4.47 5.77 -1.93
CA PHE A 83 -3.82 6.95 -2.54
C PHE A 83 -2.31 6.76 -2.72
N ILE A 84 -1.66 6.00 -1.83
CA ILE A 84 -0.25 5.60 -2.00
C ILE A 84 -0.11 4.66 -3.20
N TYR A 85 -1.03 3.68 -3.33
CA TYR A 85 -1.05 2.77 -4.48
C TYR A 85 -1.41 3.50 -5.77
N ALA A 86 -2.34 4.46 -5.73
CA ALA A 86 -2.69 5.30 -6.87
C ALA A 86 -1.49 6.10 -7.38
N LEU A 87 -0.76 6.77 -6.49
CA LEU A 87 0.48 7.47 -6.83
C LEU A 87 1.55 6.52 -7.37
N ALA A 88 1.69 5.33 -6.80
CA ALA A 88 2.65 4.34 -7.28
C ALA A 88 2.30 3.80 -8.68
N LEU A 89 1.01 3.67 -9.01
CA LEU A 89 0.53 3.36 -10.36
C LEU A 89 0.81 4.53 -11.32
N ASP A 90 0.52 5.75 -10.89
CA ASP A 90 0.66 6.98 -11.65
C ASP A 90 2.12 7.30 -12.00
N GLN A 91 3.04 7.04 -11.06
CA GLN A 91 4.49 7.17 -11.25
C GLN A 91 5.14 5.93 -11.91
N GLY A 92 4.34 4.96 -12.34
CA GLY A 92 4.80 3.77 -13.04
C GLY A 92 5.64 2.79 -12.21
N LEU A 93 5.60 2.91 -10.89
CA LEU A 93 6.35 2.06 -9.97
C LEU A 93 5.79 0.64 -9.86
N ILE A 94 4.48 0.50 -10.08
CA ILE A 94 3.74 -0.76 -10.01
C ILE A 94 2.67 -0.87 -11.09
N HIS A 95 2.19 -2.08 -11.29
CA HIS A 95 0.93 -2.44 -11.92
C HIS A 95 0.17 -3.41 -10.99
N PRO A 96 -1.13 -3.73 -11.22
CA PRO A 96 -1.93 -4.52 -10.27
C PRO A 96 -1.35 -5.88 -9.87
N ARG A 97 -0.48 -6.46 -10.71
CA ARG A 97 0.17 -7.77 -10.47
C ARG A 97 1.63 -7.68 -10.05
N THR A 98 2.20 -6.48 -9.93
CA THR A 98 3.57 -6.30 -9.39
C THR A 98 3.70 -6.98 -8.04
N MET A 99 4.71 -7.85 -7.88
CA MET A 99 4.97 -8.52 -6.61
C MET A 99 5.69 -7.58 -5.65
N LEU A 100 5.11 -7.43 -4.47
CA LEU A 100 5.62 -6.65 -3.36
C LEU A 100 6.06 -7.58 -2.24
N LYS A 101 7.10 -7.19 -1.50
CA LYS A 101 7.63 -7.96 -0.38
C LYS A 101 6.85 -7.63 0.90
N ASP A 102 6.18 -8.61 1.47
CA ASP A 102 5.54 -8.54 2.78
C ASP A 102 6.32 -9.41 3.76
N VAL A 103 7.51 -8.93 4.11
CA VAL A 103 8.49 -9.60 4.99
C VAL A 103 8.87 -8.66 6.13
N PRO A 104 9.33 -9.18 7.30
CA PRO A 104 9.86 -8.32 8.35
C PRO A 104 10.93 -7.39 7.80
N LYS A 105 10.77 -6.10 8.00
CA LYS A 105 11.70 -5.09 7.51
C LYS A 105 11.88 -3.97 8.52
N ASN A 106 13.13 -3.56 8.69
CA ASN A 106 13.52 -2.47 9.54
C ASN A 106 13.83 -1.23 8.70
N TYR A 107 13.31 -0.09 9.09
CA TYR A 107 13.53 1.22 8.46
C TYR A 107 14.25 2.16 9.43
N GLY A 108 15.35 1.71 9.99
CA GLY A 108 16.08 2.41 11.05
C GLY A 108 15.38 2.27 12.41
N LEU A 109 14.92 3.38 12.97
CA LEU A 109 14.17 3.37 14.23
C LEU A 109 12.69 2.98 14.06
N TYR A 110 12.24 2.76 12.84
CA TYR A 110 10.85 2.42 12.55
C TYR A 110 10.73 0.98 12.02
N THR A 111 10.13 0.12 12.82
CA THR A 111 9.91 -1.30 12.49
C THR A 111 8.40 -1.57 12.45
N PRO A 112 7.73 -1.28 11.31
CA PRO A 112 6.31 -1.52 11.19
C PRO A 112 5.99 -3.02 11.17
N GLU A 113 4.92 -3.40 11.85
CA GLU A 113 4.34 -4.73 11.78
C GLU A 113 3.02 -4.71 11.00
N ASN A 114 2.63 -5.85 10.45
CA ASN A 114 1.29 -6.03 9.96
C ASN A 114 0.30 -6.16 11.12
N PHE A 115 -0.96 -5.80 10.87
CA PHE A 115 -2.00 -5.81 11.90
C PHE A 115 -2.17 -7.19 12.58
N ASP A 116 -2.06 -8.25 11.80
CA ASP A 116 -2.15 -9.65 12.26
C ASP A 116 -0.81 -10.24 12.73
N ARG A 117 0.26 -9.43 12.77
CA ARG A 117 1.63 -9.83 13.09
C ARG A 117 2.17 -10.96 12.22
N SER A 118 1.55 -11.23 11.08
CA SER A 118 1.97 -12.22 10.11
C SER A 118 2.59 -11.57 8.87
N PHE A 119 3.33 -12.35 8.09
CA PHE A 119 3.95 -11.90 6.85
C PHE A 119 3.69 -12.94 5.77
N TYR A 120 3.26 -12.49 4.60
CA TYR A 120 2.84 -13.37 3.50
C TYR A 120 3.95 -13.65 2.48
N GLY A 121 5.14 -13.05 2.66
CA GLY A 121 6.26 -13.18 1.73
C GLY A 121 6.04 -12.30 0.49
N LEU A 122 5.85 -12.92 -0.67
CA LEU A 122 5.50 -12.20 -1.88
C LEU A 122 3.98 -12.12 -2.04
N VAL A 123 3.49 -10.90 -2.26
CA VAL A 123 2.08 -10.62 -2.52
C VAL A 123 1.98 -9.66 -3.70
N ASN A 124 1.03 -9.86 -4.62
CA ASN A 124 0.85 -8.86 -5.67
C ASN A 124 0.20 -7.57 -5.12
N ALA A 125 0.37 -6.45 -5.84
CA ALA A 125 -0.07 -5.13 -5.40
C ALA A 125 -1.58 -5.10 -5.06
N THR A 126 -2.42 -5.78 -5.85
CA THR A 126 -3.86 -5.90 -5.55
C THR A 126 -4.10 -6.61 -4.22
N GLN A 127 -3.45 -7.74 -3.99
CA GLN A 127 -3.57 -8.47 -2.72
C GLN A 127 -3.03 -7.65 -1.54
N ALA A 128 -1.88 -7.00 -1.70
CA ALA A 128 -1.29 -6.16 -0.66
C ALA A 128 -2.23 -5.01 -0.24
N LEU A 129 -2.89 -4.36 -1.19
CA LEU A 129 -3.88 -3.31 -0.93
C LEU A 129 -5.14 -3.87 -0.25
N VAL A 130 -5.71 -4.94 -0.78
CA VAL A 130 -6.94 -5.57 -0.29
C VAL A 130 -6.77 -6.17 1.11
N TYR A 131 -5.65 -6.88 1.34
CA TYR A 131 -5.31 -7.41 2.67
C TYR A 131 -4.73 -6.35 3.61
N SER A 132 -4.57 -5.11 3.11
CA SER A 132 -4.12 -3.99 3.93
C SER A 132 -2.72 -4.19 4.53
N ARG A 133 -1.80 -4.86 3.79
CA ARG A 133 -0.44 -5.11 4.29
C ARG A 133 0.29 -3.81 4.55
N ASN A 134 0.98 -3.74 5.69
CA ASN A 134 1.66 -2.52 6.12
C ASN A 134 3.01 -2.35 5.42
N ILE A 135 3.81 -3.41 5.39
CA ILE A 135 5.17 -3.35 4.83
C ILE A 135 5.16 -2.92 3.36
N PRO A 136 4.34 -3.52 2.48
CA PRO A 136 4.22 -3.07 1.09
C PRO A 136 3.83 -1.59 0.94
N ALA A 137 2.92 -1.10 1.78
CA ALA A 137 2.48 0.30 1.73
C ALA A 137 3.60 1.27 2.15
N VAL A 138 4.38 0.93 3.18
CA VAL A 138 5.54 1.71 3.63
C VAL A 138 6.64 1.69 2.56
N ASP A 139 6.93 0.53 1.95
CA ASP A 139 7.89 0.43 0.86
C ASP A 139 7.48 1.24 -0.36
N LEU A 140 6.20 1.26 -0.71
CA LEU A 140 5.70 2.10 -1.80
C LEU A 140 5.87 3.58 -1.47
N LEU A 141 5.48 4.02 -0.26
CA LEU A 141 5.66 5.42 0.16
C LEU A 141 7.12 5.88 0.03
N LEU A 142 8.09 5.04 0.40
CA LEU A 142 9.52 5.33 0.24
C LEU A 142 9.98 5.45 -1.21
N ARG A 143 9.30 4.77 -2.13
CA ARG A 143 9.64 4.75 -3.56
C ARG A 143 8.94 5.82 -4.37
N LEU A 144 7.89 6.44 -3.80
CA LEU A 144 7.23 7.59 -4.43
C LEU A 144 8.19 8.78 -4.54
N GLU A 145 7.92 9.66 -5.49
CA GLU A 145 8.58 10.97 -5.54
C GLU A 145 8.43 11.69 -4.20
N GLU A 146 9.50 12.37 -3.81
CA GLU A 146 9.61 12.97 -2.48
C GLU A 146 8.38 13.84 -2.15
N ASN A 147 7.79 13.57 -0.99
CA ASN A 147 6.62 14.27 -0.45
C ASN A 147 5.35 14.22 -1.32
N SER A 148 5.30 13.47 -2.44
CA SER A 148 4.15 13.48 -3.36
C SER A 148 2.83 13.10 -2.67
N PHE A 149 2.85 12.12 -1.76
CA PHE A 149 1.65 11.74 -0.99
C PHE A 149 1.26 12.83 0.04
N TYR A 150 2.23 13.43 0.71
CA TYR A 150 1.97 14.57 1.60
C TYR A 150 1.37 15.75 0.84
N GLN A 151 1.94 16.11 -0.30
CA GLN A 151 1.44 17.18 -1.17
C GLN A 151 0.02 16.90 -1.69
N MET A 152 -0.33 15.64 -1.94
CA MET A 152 -1.70 15.27 -2.29
C MET A 152 -2.67 15.61 -1.16
N LEU A 153 -2.35 15.26 0.09
CA LEU A 153 -3.18 15.59 1.25
C LEU A 153 -3.29 17.11 1.47
N GLU A 154 -2.19 17.83 1.30
CA GLU A 154 -2.15 19.29 1.40
C GLU A 154 -3.03 19.96 0.33
N LYS A 155 -2.89 19.56 -0.95
CA LYS A 155 -3.71 20.04 -2.06
C LYS A 155 -5.19 19.70 -1.91
N ALA A 156 -5.50 18.57 -1.26
CA ALA A 156 -6.86 18.20 -0.91
C ALA A 156 -7.44 19.04 0.24
N GLY A 157 -6.66 19.92 0.85
CA GLY A 157 -7.10 20.81 1.91
C GLY A 157 -7.23 20.14 3.27
N VAL A 158 -6.54 19.00 3.48
CA VAL A 158 -6.50 18.32 4.80
C VAL A 158 -5.96 19.28 5.85
N LYS A 159 -6.74 19.50 6.90
CA LYS A 159 -6.45 20.53 7.90
C LYS A 159 -5.41 20.06 8.92
N LYS A 160 -4.68 21.03 9.51
CA LYS A 160 -3.73 20.80 10.62
C LYS A 160 -2.59 19.82 10.29
N LEU A 161 -2.23 19.68 9.02
CA LEU A 161 -1.04 18.91 8.65
C LEU A 161 0.20 19.52 9.30
N LYS A 162 1.02 18.65 9.92
CA LYS A 162 2.38 18.98 10.35
C LYS A 162 3.33 18.90 9.17
N THR A 163 4.58 19.26 9.36
CA THR A 163 5.60 19.12 8.30
C THR A 163 5.77 17.66 7.85
N PRO A 164 6.18 17.41 6.60
CA PRO A 164 6.40 16.04 6.12
C PRO A 164 7.30 15.20 7.01
N GLY A 165 8.41 15.79 7.52
CA GLY A 165 9.35 15.13 8.41
C GLY A 165 8.79 14.72 9.77
N TYR A 166 7.69 15.35 10.23
CA TYR A 166 7.01 14.95 11.46
C TYR A 166 6.36 13.56 11.33
N TYR A 167 5.78 13.27 10.18
CA TYR A 167 5.08 12.01 9.96
C TYR A 167 6.03 10.88 9.55
N GLY A 168 7.05 11.20 8.76
CA GLY A 168 7.92 10.19 8.19
C GLY A 168 7.13 9.06 7.54
N LEU A 169 7.57 7.83 7.76
CA LEU A 169 6.94 6.63 7.21
C LEU A 169 5.60 6.26 7.86
N ALA A 170 5.31 6.79 9.06
CA ALA A 170 4.02 6.58 9.72
C ALA A 170 2.85 7.16 8.91
N LEU A 171 3.13 8.09 7.98
CA LEU A 171 2.13 8.62 7.05
C LEU A 171 1.43 7.51 6.24
N ALA A 172 2.16 6.44 5.87
CA ALA A 172 1.60 5.29 5.15
C ALA A 172 0.54 4.52 5.95
N LEU A 173 0.56 4.65 7.28
CA LEU A 173 -0.31 3.92 8.19
C LEU A 173 -1.33 4.81 8.90
N GLY A 174 -1.54 6.03 8.38
CA GLY A 174 -2.51 6.98 8.91
C GLY A 174 -1.98 7.85 10.05
N GLY A 175 -0.67 8.18 10.02
CA GLY A 175 -0.05 9.11 10.96
C GLY A 175 -0.60 10.53 10.88
N ALA A 176 -1.14 10.95 9.73
CA ALA A 176 -1.87 12.20 9.60
C ALA A 176 -3.36 11.98 9.92
N GLU A 177 -3.92 12.83 10.77
CA GLU A 177 -5.36 12.83 11.04
C GLU A 177 -6.11 13.48 9.87
N VAL A 178 -7.27 12.91 9.52
CA VAL A 178 -8.19 13.42 8.51
C VAL A 178 -9.62 13.31 9.03
N SER A 179 -10.52 14.08 8.44
CA SER A 179 -11.96 13.97 8.69
C SER A 179 -12.62 12.97 7.73
N ALA A 180 -13.85 12.54 8.04
CA ALA A 180 -14.65 11.76 7.11
C ALA A 180 -14.96 12.57 5.84
N GLN A 181 -15.08 13.89 5.96
CA GLN A 181 -15.25 14.81 4.84
C GLN A 181 -14.02 14.81 3.93
N ASP A 182 -12.79 14.89 4.49
CA ASP A 182 -11.55 14.81 3.71
C ASP A 182 -11.42 13.46 2.99
N LEU A 183 -11.72 12.37 3.70
CA LEU A 183 -11.73 11.03 3.06
C LEU A 183 -12.75 10.94 1.95
N ALA A 184 -13.96 11.46 2.14
CA ALA A 184 -15.00 11.42 1.12
C ALA A 184 -14.57 12.19 -0.15
N ALA A 185 -13.96 13.37 0.01
CA ALA A 185 -13.43 14.15 -1.11
C ALA A 185 -12.30 13.42 -1.85
N LEU A 186 -11.36 12.81 -1.09
CA LEU A 186 -10.27 12.02 -1.68
C LEU A 186 -10.78 10.77 -2.43
N TYR A 187 -11.77 10.05 -1.88
CA TYR A 187 -12.37 8.91 -2.58
C TYR A 187 -13.21 9.36 -3.79
N ALA A 188 -13.89 10.52 -3.71
CA ALA A 188 -14.59 11.12 -4.84
C ALA A 188 -13.63 11.45 -5.99
N MET A 189 -12.41 11.90 -5.69
CA MET A 189 -11.35 12.11 -6.68
C MET A 189 -11.04 10.82 -7.47
N LEU A 190 -10.98 9.65 -6.81
CA LEU A 190 -10.78 8.38 -7.53
C LEU A 190 -11.95 8.09 -8.49
N GLY A 191 -13.19 8.30 -8.06
CA GLY A 191 -14.39 8.13 -8.90
C GLY A 191 -14.45 9.13 -10.06
N ASN A 192 -13.89 10.31 -9.86
CA ASN A 192 -13.84 11.40 -10.84
C ASN A 192 -12.55 11.36 -11.70
N GLY A 193 -11.99 10.18 -11.93
CA GLY A 193 -10.83 9.99 -12.82
C GLY A 193 -9.58 10.75 -12.37
N GLY A 194 -9.31 10.82 -11.08
CA GLY A 194 -8.13 11.47 -10.50
C GLY A 194 -8.23 12.99 -10.35
N LYS A 195 -9.39 13.56 -10.63
CA LYS A 195 -9.65 14.99 -10.51
C LYS A 195 -10.33 15.31 -9.18
N PHE A 196 -9.66 16.04 -8.34
CA PHE A 196 -10.15 16.47 -7.03
C PHE A 196 -11.07 17.69 -7.13
N ARG A 197 -12.13 17.69 -6.34
CA ARG A 197 -13.00 18.85 -6.05
C ARG A 197 -13.30 18.89 -4.55
N PRO A 198 -13.37 20.10 -3.94
CA PRO A 198 -13.92 20.26 -2.60
C PRO A 198 -15.39 19.85 -2.54
N LEU A 199 -15.83 19.34 -1.40
CA LEU A 199 -17.23 18.99 -1.19
C LEU A 199 -18.14 20.22 -1.23
N ARG A 200 -19.32 20.08 -1.85
CA ARG A 200 -20.37 21.09 -1.89
C ARG A 200 -21.47 20.75 -0.88
N TRP A 201 -21.88 21.76 -0.14
CA TRP A 201 -22.94 21.64 0.87
C TRP A 201 -24.20 22.44 0.51
N ARG A 202 -24.07 23.41 -0.39
CA ARG A 202 -25.15 24.29 -0.79
C ARG A 202 -25.29 24.28 -2.31
N LYS A 203 -26.57 24.33 -2.76
CA LYS A 203 -26.90 24.33 -4.20
C LYS A 203 -26.47 25.64 -4.91
N ASP A 204 -26.44 26.74 -4.15
CA ASP A 204 -26.02 28.06 -4.64
C ASP A 204 -24.50 28.28 -4.62
N GLU A 205 -23.72 27.35 -4.07
CA GLU A 205 -22.27 27.40 -4.16
C GLU A 205 -21.81 27.15 -5.60
N PRO A 206 -20.90 27.98 -6.14
CA PRO A 206 -20.31 27.70 -7.44
C PRO A 206 -19.52 26.38 -7.39
N GLN A 207 -19.59 25.65 -8.50
CA GLN A 207 -18.74 24.47 -8.64
C GLN A 207 -17.30 24.95 -8.84
N LEU A 208 -16.43 24.64 -7.89
CA LEU A 208 -15.02 24.98 -7.98
C LEU A 208 -14.33 24.17 -9.10
N PRO A 209 -13.26 24.73 -9.70
CA PRO A 209 -12.52 24.03 -10.74
C PRO A 209 -11.90 22.74 -10.20
N GLU A 210 -11.80 21.76 -11.07
CA GLU A 210 -11.13 20.48 -10.77
C GLU A 210 -9.62 20.66 -10.72
N THR A 211 -8.99 19.98 -9.78
CA THR A 211 -7.53 19.86 -9.70
C THR A 211 -7.13 18.44 -10.07
N ALA A 212 -6.42 18.25 -11.18
CA ALA A 212 -5.86 16.95 -11.53
C ALA A 212 -4.76 16.57 -10.50
N MET A 213 -4.95 15.45 -9.81
CA MET A 213 -4.00 14.94 -8.82
C MET A 213 -3.46 13.56 -9.17
N LEU A 214 -4.18 12.84 -10.04
CA LEU A 214 -3.81 11.52 -10.56
C LEU A 214 -4.24 11.43 -12.02
N SER A 215 -3.63 10.54 -12.79
CA SER A 215 -4.14 10.16 -14.10
C SER A 215 -5.45 9.38 -13.97
N PRO A 216 -6.33 9.45 -14.98
CA PRO A 216 -7.56 8.64 -15.00
C PRO A 216 -7.25 7.14 -14.93
N GLU A 217 -6.15 6.71 -15.54
CA GLU A 217 -5.66 5.33 -15.54
C GLU A 217 -5.31 4.85 -14.13
N ALA A 218 -4.55 5.63 -13.38
CA ALA A 218 -4.15 5.30 -12.02
C ALA A 218 -5.37 5.26 -11.07
N ALA A 219 -6.30 6.21 -11.22
CA ALA A 219 -7.54 6.22 -10.47
C ALA A 219 -8.38 4.97 -10.76
N PHE A 220 -8.58 4.64 -12.05
CA PHE A 220 -9.31 3.43 -12.46
C PHE A 220 -8.64 2.16 -11.93
N LEU A 221 -7.32 1.99 -12.11
CA LEU A 221 -6.61 0.79 -11.66
C LEU A 221 -6.67 0.63 -10.15
N THR A 222 -6.62 1.72 -9.39
CA THR A 222 -6.80 1.69 -7.93
C THR A 222 -8.18 1.17 -7.55
N LEU A 223 -9.22 1.67 -8.20
CA LEU A 223 -10.59 1.19 -7.97
C LEU A 223 -10.76 -0.26 -8.41
N ASP A 224 -10.23 -0.65 -9.57
CA ASP A 224 -10.27 -2.04 -10.02
C ASP A 224 -9.61 -2.97 -8.98
N MET A 225 -8.44 -2.60 -8.45
CA MET A 225 -7.78 -3.34 -7.35
C MET A 225 -8.69 -3.44 -6.11
N LEU A 226 -9.34 -2.34 -5.69
CA LEU A 226 -10.25 -2.33 -4.54
C LEU A 226 -11.50 -3.18 -4.76
N SER A 227 -11.94 -3.39 -6.01
CA SER A 227 -13.09 -4.23 -6.34
C SER A 227 -12.91 -5.71 -5.95
N TYR A 228 -11.68 -6.15 -5.75
CA TYR A 228 -11.36 -7.51 -5.28
C TYR A 228 -11.52 -7.67 -3.75
N ASN A 229 -11.78 -6.59 -3.02
CA ASN A 229 -12.02 -6.66 -1.58
C ASN A 229 -13.43 -7.23 -1.32
N ALA A 230 -13.49 -8.48 -0.86
CA ALA A 230 -14.76 -9.16 -0.62
C ALA A 230 -15.58 -8.48 0.50
N PRO A 231 -16.91 -8.34 0.35
CA PRO A 231 -17.80 -7.91 1.41
C PRO A 231 -17.68 -8.75 2.67
N VAL A 232 -17.97 -8.16 3.85
CA VAL A 232 -17.72 -8.78 5.17
C VAL A 232 -18.53 -10.05 5.38
N ASP A 233 -19.73 -10.11 4.85
CA ASP A 233 -20.67 -11.23 4.96
C ASP A 233 -20.30 -12.45 4.10
N ARG A 234 -19.27 -12.35 3.26
CA ARG A 234 -18.79 -13.41 2.35
C ARG A 234 -17.39 -13.92 2.66
N ARG A 235 -16.98 -13.94 3.91
CA ARG A 235 -15.62 -14.34 4.37
C ARG A 235 -15.12 -15.72 3.91
N ARG A 236 -15.97 -16.57 3.36
CA ARG A 236 -15.64 -17.97 3.02
C ARG A 236 -15.52 -18.23 1.50
N LEU A 237 -15.61 -17.23 0.65
CA LEU A 237 -15.50 -17.43 -0.79
C LEU A 237 -14.06 -17.22 -1.29
N PRO A 238 -13.59 -18.08 -2.20
CA PRO A 238 -12.28 -17.85 -2.86
C PRO A 238 -12.24 -16.51 -3.57
N PHE A 239 -11.06 -15.94 -3.71
CA PHE A 239 -10.74 -14.65 -4.33
C PHE A 239 -11.37 -14.42 -5.72
N ALA A 240 -11.82 -15.48 -6.39
CA ALA A 240 -12.29 -15.46 -7.77
C ALA A 240 -13.79 -15.17 -7.96
N LYS A 241 -14.61 -15.09 -6.89
CA LYS A 241 -16.04 -14.75 -7.06
C LYS A 241 -16.28 -13.32 -6.61
N ARG A 242 -16.34 -12.41 -7.60
CA ARG A 242 -16.84 -11.03 -7.48
C ARG A 242 -18.17 -11.00 -6.71
N SER A 243 -18.43 -9.90 -6.00
CA SER A 243 -19.66 -9.67 -5.25
C SER A 243 -20.88 -10.11 -6.06
N GLY A 244 -21.78 -10.90 -5.48
CA GLY A 244 -23.05 -11.25 -6.13
C GLY A 244 -24.07 -10.11 -6.10
N THR A 245 -23.60 -8.87 -5.97
CA THR A 245 -24.38 -7.65 -6.21
C THR A 245 -24.31 -7.32 -7.70
N PRO A 246 -25.37 -6.76 -8.30
CA PRO A 246 -25.36 -6.34 -9.69
C PRO A 246 -24.42 -5.15 -9.97
N TYR A 247 -23.74 -4.62 -8.95
CA TYR A 247 -22.79 -3.50 -8.99
C TYR A 247 -21.54 -3.84 -8.18
N LYS A 248 -20.41 -3.22 -8.53
CA LYS A 248 -19.16 -3.32 -7.75
C LYS A 248 -19.19 -2.35 -6.58
N VAL A 249 -18.46 -2.73 -5.53
CA VAL A 249 -18.16 -1.87 -4.39
C VAL A 249 -16.63 -1.79 -4.28
N TYR A 250 -16.10 -0.60 -4.40
CA TYR A 250 -14.67 -0.28 -4.34
C TYR A 250 -14.36 0.28 -2.97
N TRP A 251 -13.87 -0.52 -2.03
CA TRP A 251 -13.83 -0.11 -0.64
C TRP A 251 -12.56 -0.50 0.10
N LYS A 252 -12.28 0.24 1.16
CA LYS A 252 -11.13 0.03 2.04
C LYS A 252 -11.51 0.25 3.49
N THR A 253 -10.95 -0.57 4.38
CA THR A 253 -11.01 -0.38 5.83
C THR A 253 -9.83 0.44 6.34
N GLY A 254 -10.05 1.15 7.44
CA GLY A 254 -9.02 1.73 8.29
C GLY A 254 -9.23 1.31 9.73
N THR A 255 -8.15 1.18 10.46
CA THR A 255 -8.12 0.97 11.91
C THR A 255 -6.98 1.81 12.44
N SER A 256 -7.25 2.73 13.37
CA SER A 256 -6.21 3.56 13.98
C SER A 256 -5.36 2.74 14.94
N TYR A 257 -4.13 3.19 15.16
CA TYR A 257 -3.28 2.62 16.21
C TYR A 257 -3.97 2.74 17.58
N GLY A 258 -3.95 1.65 18.34
CA GLY A 258 -4.59 1.59 19.65
C GLY A 258 -6.12 1.41 19.61
N TYR A 259 -6.72 1.05 18.48
CA TYR A 259 -8.15 0.70 18.35
C TYR A 259 -9.10 1.80 18.83
N LYS A 260 -8.86 3.05 18.44
CA LYS A 260 -9.71 4.19 18.76
C LYS A 260 -10.72 4.51 17.67
N ASP A 261 -10.34 4.25 16.41
CA ASP A 261 -11.11 4.62 15.22
C ASP A 261 -11.20 3.44 14.26
N ALA A 262 -12.40 3.11 13.84
CA ALA A 262 -12.69 2.13 12.81
C ALA A 262 -13.32 2.81 11.60
N TRP A 263 -12.77 2.57 10.40
CA TRP A 263 -13.20 3.20 9.17
C TRP A 263 -13.58 2.20 8.10
N ALA A 264 -14.58 2.58 7.29
CA ALA A 264 -14.85 1.98 6.00
C ALA A 264 -15.19 3.10 5.01
N ALA A 265 -14.45 3.19 3.92
CA ALA A 265 -14.63 4.20 2.89
C ALA A 265 -14.63 3.53 1.51
N GLY A 266 -15.48 4.00 0.61
CA GLY A 266 -15.54 3.40 -0.73
C GLY A 266 -16.60 4.00 -1.64
N LEU A 267 -16.62 3.48 -2.89
CA LEU A 267 -17.51 3.89 -3.97
C LEU A 267 -18.43 2.74 -4.38
N PHE A 268 -19.63 3.10 -4.81
CA PHE A 268 -20.61 2.21 -5.45
C PHE A 268 -21.58 3.04 -6.29
N GLY A 269 -21.92 2.59 -7.51
CA GLY A 269 -22.64 3.44 -8.45
C GLY A 269 -21.96 4.79 -8.60
N ASP A 270 -22.72 5.87 -8.42
CA ASP A 270 -22.22 7.26 -8.51
C ASP A 270 -21.87 7.86 -7.14
N PHE A 271 -21.81 7.05 -6.08
CA PHE A 271 -21.67 7.53 -4.71
C PHE A 271 -20.37 7.13 -4.06
N VAL A 272 -19.88 8.02 -3.19
CA VAL A 272 -18.89 7.75 -2.15
C VAL A 272 -19.58 7.68 -0.81
N LEU A 273 -19.27 6.68 -0.02
CA LEU A 273 -19.69 6.56 1.36
C LEU A 273 -18.46 6.41 2.25
N VAL A 274 -18.39 7.21 3.31
CA VAL A 274 -17.41 7.06 4.39
C VAL A 274 -18.15 6.85 5.69
N VAL A 275 -17.75 5.84 6.44
CA VAL A 275 -18.26 5.48 7.75
C VAL A 275 -17.12 5.44 8.75
N TRP A 276 -17.31 6.12 9.87
CA TRP A 276 -16.50 6.03 11.07
C TRP A 276 -17.29 5.39 12.21
N VAL A 277 -16.64 4.58 13.02
CA VAL A 277 -17.17 4.00 14.25
C VAL A 277 -16.12 4.14 15.34
N GLY A 278 -16.53 4.68 16.49
CA GLY A 278 -15.64 4.91 17.62
C GLY A 278 -16.37 5.57 18.76
N ASN A 279 -15.62 6.08 19.74
CA ASN A 279 -16.12 6.91 20.83
C ASN A 279 -15.44 8.28 20.74
N PHE A 280 -16.20 9.39 20.94
CA PHE A 280 -15.67 10.75 20.78
C PHE A 280 -14.63 11.11 21.83
N ASP A 281 -14.71 10.51 23.02
CA ASP A 281 -13.70 10.62 24.07
C ASP A 281 -12.35 9.94 23.75
N GLY A 282 -12.29 9.19 22.66
CA GLY A 282 -11.09 8.49 22.21
C GLY A 282 -10.75 7.26 23.06
N THR A 283 -11.67 6.75 23.86
CA THR A 283 -11.49 5.51 24.63
C THR A 283 -11.22 4.34 23.67
N PRO A 284 -10.10 3.62 23.81
CA PRO A 284 -9.78 2.50 22.94
C PRO A 284 -10.70 1.30 23.20
N ASN A 285 -11.03 0.57 22.12
CA ASN A 285 -11.81 -0.65 22.22
C ASN A 285 -11.35 -1.66 21.17
N PRO A 286 -10.93 -2.88 21.54
CA PRO A 286 -10.51 -3.91 20.60
C PRO A 286 -11.55 -4.25 19.51
N ALA A 287 -12.84 -3.94 19.74
CA ALA A 287 -13.89 -4.08 18.74
C ALA A 287 -13.80 -3.03 17.61
N PHE A 288 -13.03 -1.93 17.77
CA PHE A 288 -12.90 -0.88 16.77
C PHE A 288 -11.89 -1.25 15.68
N THR A 289 -12.18 -2.33 14.98
CA THR A 289 -11.50 -2.63 13.72
C THR A 289 -12.38 -2.24 12.55
N GLY A 290 -11.77 -1.69 11.50
CA GLY A 290 -12.53 -1.27 10.32
C GLY A 290 -13.41 -2.39 9.75
N ARG A 291 -12.93 -3.64 9.81
CA ARG A 291 -13.65 -4.81 9.27
C ARG A 291 -14.80 -5.26 10.16
N GLU A 292 -14.67 -5.20 11.48
CA GLU A 292 -15.67 -5.73 12.42
C GLU A 292 -16.66 -4.67 12.90
N ALA A 293 -16.28 -3.40 12.90
CA ALA A 293 -17.12 -2.30 13.36
C ALA A 293 -17.64 -1.41 12.23
N ALA A 294 -16.79 -0.86 11.37
CA ALA A 294 -17.23 0.09 10.35
C ALA A 294 -17.82 -0.58 9.11
N ALA A 295 -17.22 -1.67 8.62
CA ALA A 295 -17.68 -2.31 7.38
C ALA A 295 -19.10 -2.90 7.46
N PRO A 296 -19.58 -3.50 8.56
CA PRO A 296 -20.97 -3.93 8.65
C PRO A 296 -21.99 -2.78 8.49
N LEU A 297 -21.72 -1.63 9.11
CA LEU A 297 -22.54 -0.42 8.94
C LEU A 297 -22.46 0.10 7.50
N PHE A 298 -21.23 0.21 6.95
CA PHE A 298 -20.98 0.60 5.57
C PHE A 298 -21.84 -0.23 4.58
N PHE A 299 -21.77 -1.57 4.66
CA PHE A 299 -22.54 -2.43 3.75
C PHE A 299 -24.04 -2.43 4.00
N ARG A 300 -24.52 -2.15 5.22
CA ARG A 300 -25.96 -1.91 5.45
C ARG A 300 -26.43 -0.67 4.70
N LEU A 301 -25.67 0.43 4.79
CA LEU A 301 -25.96 1.68 4.07
C LEU A 301 -25.87 1.49 2.56
N VAL A 302 -24.80 0.87 2.06
CA VAL A 302 -24.62 0.59 0.61
C VAL A 302 -25.81 -0.18 0.06
N ARG A 303 -26.26 -1.26 0.70
CA ARG A 303 -27.39 -2.06 0.24
C ARG A 303 -28.70 -1.26 0.22
N GLN A 304 -28.97 -0.49 1.26
CA GLN A 304 -30.18 0.32 1.34
C GLN A 304 -30.21 1.41 0.28
N ILE A 305 -29.12 2.14 0.13
CA ILE A 305 -29.00 3.23 -0.85
C ILE A 305 -29.07 2.67 -2.28
N ALA A 306 -28.34 1.59 -2.55
CA ALA A 306 -28.33 0.98 -3.87
C ALA A 306 -29.72 0.46 -4.29
N ALA A 307 -30.45 -0.16 -3.37
CA ALA A 307 -31.83 -0.60 -3.61
C ALA A 307 -32.76 0.60 -3.87
N GLY A 308 -32.70 1.64 -3.03
CA GLY A 308 -33.51 2.84 -3.17
C GLY A 308 -33.24 3.66 -4.44
N ARG A 309 -32.01 3.59 -4.96
CA ARG A 309 -31.59 4.29 -6.19
C ARG A 309 -31.56 3.41 -7.44
N GLY A 310 -31.92 2.13 -7.34
CA GLY A 310 -31.94 1.22 -8.47
C GLY A 310 -30.58 0.97 -9.12
N ILE A 311 -29.48 0.97 -8.33
CA ILE A 311 -28.14 0.78 -8.87
C ILE A 311 -27.98 -0.65 -9.35
N ALA A 312 -27.79 -0.82 -10.67
CA ALA A 312 -27.73 -2.12 -11.33
C ALA A 312 -26.50 -2.31 -12.22
N GLY A 313 -25.45 -1.50 -12.06
CA GLY A 313 -24.25 -1.60 -12.89
C GLY A 313 -23.09 -0.79 -12.33
N ASP A 314 -21.93 -0.90 -13.01
CA ASP A 314 -20.73 -0.15 -12.68
C ASP A 314 -20.68 1.12 -13.54
N SER A 315 -20.49 2.27 -12.90
CA SER A 315 -20.27 3.56 -13.57
C SER A 315 -18.79 3.79 -13.94
N ILE A 316 -17.89 3.00 -13.35
CA ILE A 316 -16.43 3.13 -13.53
C ILE A 316 -15.96 2.05 -14.50
N ARG A 317 -15.47 2.48 -15.67
CA ARG A 317 -15.05 1.60 -16.77
C ARG A 317 -13.72 2.04 -17.36
N PRO A 318 -12.96 1.11 -18.00
CA PRO A 318 -11.68 1.44 -18.62
C PRO A 318 -11.79 2.09 -20.00
N ASP A 319 -13.02 2.31 -20.50
CA ASP A 319 -13.27 2.79 -21.86
C ASP A 319 -12.65 4.19 -22.06
N GLY A 320 -11.88 4.34 -23.13
CA GLY A 320 -11.19 5.60 -23.46
C GLY A 320 -9.93 5.89 -22.66
N LEU A 321 -9.51 4.98 -21.75
CA LEU A 321 -8.26 5.12 -20.98
C LEU A 321 -7.07 4.54 -21.76
N ASN A 322 -5.89 5.14 -21.55
CA ASN A 322 -4.62 4.64 -22.08
C ASN A 322 -4.15 3.42 -21.28
N LEU A 323 -4.88 2.31 -21.39
CA LEU A 323 -4.58 1.05 -20.71
C LEU A 323 -4.34 -0.06 -21.72
N SER A 324 -3.33 -0.87 -21.47
CA SER A 324 -3.06 -2.10 -22.22
C SER A 324 -2.95 -3.28 -21.26
N GLN A 325 -3.04 -4.50 -21.80
CA GLN A 325 -2.86 -5.73 -21.03
C GLN A 325 -1.59 -6.47 -21.51
N ALA A 326 -0.86 -7.03 -20.56
CA ALA A 326 0.28 -7.89 -20.83
C ALA A 326 0.13 -9.22 -20.07
N ASP A 327 0.82 -10.24 -20.58
CA ASP A 327 1.00 -11.53 -19.91
C ASP A 327 2.13 -11.40 -18.89
N ILE A 328 1.77 -11.45 -17.63
CA ILE A 328 2.67 -11.29 -16.49
C ILE A 328 2.94 -12.66 -15.88
N CYS A 329 4.18 -12.93 -15.53
CA CYS A 329 4.54 -14.12 -14.79
C CYS A 329 3.91 -14.08 -13.39
N ALA A 330 3.04 -15.06 -13.10
CA ALA A 330 2.27 -15.08 -11.85
C ALA A 330 3.17 -15.14 -10.61
N ALA A 331 4.35 -15.74 -10.73
CA ALA A 331 5.29 -15.88 -9.63
C ALA A 331 6.07 -14.60 -9.33
N THR A 332 6.47 -13.84 -10.37
CA THR A 332 7.38 -12.70 -10.21
C THR A 332 6.71 -11.34 -10.33
N GLY A 333 5.52 -11.28 -10.94
CA GLY A 333 4.85 -10.02 -11.25
C GLY A 333 5.54 -9.20 -12.37
N ASP A 334 6.48 -9.78 -13.10
CA ASP A 334 7.16 -9.17 -14.24
C ASP A 334 6.61 -9.74 -15.55
N LEU A 335 6.99 -9.18 -16.72
CA LEU A 335 6.63 -9.76 -18.02
C LEU A 335 7.07 -11.22 -18.08
N ALA A 336 6.19 -12.07 -18.59
CA ALA A 336 6.48 -13.49 -18.74
C ALA A 336 7.61 -13.70 -19.74
N ASP A 337 8.60 -14.51 -19.36
CA ASP A 337 9.62 -15.05 -20.25
C ASP A 337 9.29 -16.51 -20.65
N ALA A 338 10.15 -17.11 -21.46
CA ALA A 338 9.96 -18.47 -21.94
C ALA A 338 9.98 -19.54 -20.82
N TYR A 339 10.40 -19.19 -19.62
CA TYR A 339 10.56 -20.10 -18.48
C TYR A 339 9.52 -19.86 -17.39
N CYS A 340 8.64 -18.89 -17.58
CA CYS A 340 7.58 -18.62 -16.62
C CYS A 340 6.56 -19.77 -16.61
N PRO A 341 6.33 -20.43 -15.45
CA PRO A 341 5.47 -21.62 -15.38
C PRO A 341 3.99 -21.30 -15.54
N GLN A 342 3.57 -20.08 -15.18
CA GLN A 342 2.18 -19.65 -15.23
C GLN A 342 2.09 -18.15 -15.50
N THR A 343 1.25 -17.77 -16.46
CA THR A 343 0.98 -16.38 -16.80
C THR A 343 -0.40 -15.93 -16.34
N VAL A 344 -0.53 -14.64 -16.05
CA VAL A 344 -1.79 -13.96 -15.73
C VAL A 344 -1.84 -12.63 -16.47
N LYS A 345 -3.03 -12.20 -16.87
CA LYS A 345 -3.20 -10.88 -17.48
C LYS A 345 -3.17 -9.78 -16.42
N SER A 346 -2.50 -8.69 -16.74
CA SER A 346 -2.51 -7.46 -15.95
C SER A 346 -2.65 -6.25 -16.84
N TYR A 347 -3.41 -5.26 -16.39
CA TYR A 347 -3.36 -3.91 -16.96
C TYR A 347 -2.03 -3.24 -16.63
N PHE A 348 -1.60 -2.36 -17.53
CA PHE A 348 -0.51 -1.42 -17.32
C PHE A 348 -0.80 -0.13 -18.09
N ILE A 349 -0.11 0.95 -17.74
CA ILE A 349 -0.22 2.26 -18.40
C ILE A 349 0.94 2.38 -19.40
N PRO A 350 0.69 2.31 -20.73
CA PRO A 350 1.74 2.45 -21.74
C PRO A 350 2.48 3.78 -21.61
N GLY A 351 3.80 3.74 -21.72
CA GLY A 351 4.67 4.90 -21.56
C GLY A 351 4.95 5.33 -20.11
N VAL A 352 4.23 4.77 -19.13
CA VAL A 352 4.37 5.11 -17.70
C VAL A 352 4.87 3.91 -16.91
N THR A 353 4.15 2.79 -16.95
CA THR A 353 4.46 1.62 -16.13
C THR A 353 5.79 0.97 -16.52
N ARG A 354 6.69 0.85 -15.56
CA ARG A 354 8.01 0.20 -15.75
C ARG A 354 7.87 -1.29 -15.49
N ILE A 355 7.66 -2.08 -16.55
CA ILE A 355 7.59 -3.54 -16.47
C ILE A 355 8.92 -4.12 -16.93
N LYS A 356 9.49 -5.04 -16.13
CA LYS A 356 10.72 -5.77 -16.44
C LYS A 356 10.37 -7.15 -16.96
N LEU A 357 11.28 -7.77 -17.71
CA LEU A 357 11.21 -9.19 -18.03
C LEU A 357 11.54 -10.01 -16.76
N SER A 358 10.85 -11.13 -16.54
CA SER A 358 10.97 -11.95 -15.32
C SER A 358 12.42 -12.31 -15.00
N GLY A 359 13.06 -13.21 -15.67
CA GLY A 359 14.45 -13.58 -15.45
C GLY A 359 14.77 -14.15 -14.06
N VAL A 360 13.78 -14.58 -13.31
CA VAL A 360 13.99 -15.38 -12.08
C VAL A 360 14.33 -16.81 -12.46
N SER A 361 13.55 -17.41 -13.36
CA SER A 361 13.83 -18.75 -13.86
C SER A 361 14.86 -18.68 -15.00
N ARG A 362 15.97 -19.39 -14.87
CA ARG A 362 17.08 -19.38 -15.83
C ARG A 362 17.50 -20.79 -16.16
N ARG A 363 17.78 -21.06 -17.45
CA ARG A 363 18.43 -22.31 -17.87
C ARG A 363 19.92 -22.18 -17.68
N ILE A 364 20.49 -23.09 -16.92
CA ILE A 364 21.92 -23.13 -16.65
C ILE A 364 22.50 -24.48 -17.04
N PRO A 365 23.76 -24.52 -17.51
CA PRO A 365 24.43 -25.76 -17.81
C PRO A 365 24.86 -26.47 -16.52
N ILE A 366 24.54 -27.75 -16.42
CA ILE A 366 24.89 -28.62 -15.31
C ILE A 366 25.78 -29.75 -15.84
N GLU A 367 26.90 -30.00 -15.20
CA GLU A 367 27.76 -31.14 -15.51
C GLU A 367 27.05 -32.46 -15.21
N VAL A 368 27.04 -33.36 -16.18
CA VAL A 368 26.37 -34.66 -16.01
C VAL A 368 27.04 -35.50 -14.92
N ALA A 369 28.39 -35.41 -14.84
CA ALA A 369 29.17 -36.22 -13.92
C ALA A 369 29.11 -35.75 -12.46
N SER A 370 29.18 -34.42 -12.21
CA SER A 370 29.30 -33.85 -10.87
C SER A 370 27.99 -33.28 -10.32
N GLY A 371 27.04 -32.93 -11.22
CA GLY A 371 25.83 -32.17 -10.85
C GLY A 371 26.10 -30.71 -10.52
N LEU A 372 27.33 -30.22 -10.72
CA LEU A 372 27.71 -28.82 -10.48
C LEU A 372 27.35 -27.94 -11.68
N ARG A 373 27.30 -26.62 -11.46
CA ARG A 373 27.04 -25.65 -12.51
C ARG A 373 28.28 -25.44 -13.38
N ALA A 374 28.15 -25.72 -14.67
CA ALA A 374 29.22 -25.46 -15.64
C ALA A 374 29.21 -24.01 -16.14
N CYS A 375 30.34 -23.53 -16.66
CA CYS A 375 30.46 -22.19 -17.24
C CYS A 375 29.81 -22.10 -18.63
N ARG A 376 29.83 -23.19 -19.36
CA ARG A 376 29.34 -23.28 -20.75
C ARG A 376 28.57 -24.58 -20.97
N HIS A 377 27.63 -24.51 -21.88
CA HIS A 377 26.94 -25.73 -22.33
C HIS A 377 27.77 -26.45 -23.36
N THR A 378 28.22 -27.67 -23.03
CA THR A 378 29.10 -28.52 -23.88
C THR A 378 28.56 -29.95 -23.89
N PRO A 379 27.56 -30.27 -24.76
CA PRO A 379 27.06 -31.64 -24.87
C PRO A 379 28.15 -32.60 -25.37
N PRO A 380 28.16 -33.86 -24.91
CA PRO A 380 27.24 -34.50 -23.96
C PRO A 380 27.62 -34.32 -22.47
N SER A 381 28.74 -33.66 -22.18
CA SER A 381 29.26 -33.51 -20.80
C SER A 381 28.38 -32.61 -19.88
N THR A 382 27.55 -31.76 -20.49
CA THR A 382 26.61 -30.90 -19.75
C THR A 382 25.20 -31.02 -20.30
N ARG A 383 24.22 -30.85 -19.41
CA ARG A 383 22.80 -30.69 -19.74
C ARG A 383 22.26 -29.33 -19.24
N LEU A 384 21.26 -28.79 -19.92
CA LEU A 384 20.59 -27.56 -19.51
C LEU A 384 19.44 -27.88 -18.57
N GLU A 385 19.46 -27.29 -17.35
CA GLU A 385 18.37 -27.37 -16.39
C GLU A 385 17.88 -25.99 -16.00
N THR A 386 16.56 -25.89 -15.70
CA THR A 386 15.97 -24.63 -15.23
C THR A 386 16.02 -24.57 -13.71
N TYR A 387 16.50 -23.46 -13.17
CA TYR A 387 16.54 -23.13 -11.76
C TYR A 387 15.97 -21.73 -11.52
N ASP A 388 15.41 -21.51 -10.33
CA ASP A 388 14.89 -20.22 -9.89
C ASP A 388 15.92 -19.49 -9.02
N PHE A 389 16.25 -18.26 -9.44
CA PHE A 389 17.19 -17.37 -8.78
C PHE A 389 16.42 -16.31 -7.97
N TRP A 390 15.77 -16.75 -6.90
CA TRP A 390 15.07 -15.84 -5.99
C TRP A 390 16.04 -15.04 -5.15
N PRO A 391 15.75 -13.75 -4.86
CA PRO A 391 16.49 -12.99 -3.85
C PRO A 391 16.46 -13.69 -2.49
N THR A 392 17.56 -13.55 -1.74
CA THR A 392 17.75 -14.28 -0.48
C THR A 392 16.72 -13.94 0.60
N ASP A 393 16.22 -12.71 0.67
CA ASP A 393 15.13 -12.30 1.57
C ASP A 393 13.79 -12.99 1.24
N VAL A 394 13.53 -13.19 -0.05
CA VAL A 394 12.37 -13.95 -0.54
C VAL A 394 12.51 -15.43 -0.20
N LEU A 395 13.71 -16.01 -0.40
CA LEU A 395 13.99 -17.40 -0.01
C LEU A 395 13.81 -17.63 1.49
N GLN A 396 14.21 -16.66 2.32
CA GLN A 396 13.96 -16.73 3.76
C GLN A 396 12.46 -16.70 4.09
N ALA A 397 11.68 -15.89 3.37
CA ALA A 397 10.22 -15.87 3.55
C ALA A 397 9.58 -17.19 3.12
N PHE A 398 10.01 -17.79 2.01
CA PHE A 398 9.55 -19.12 1.58
C PHE A 398 9.89 -20.20 2.61
N ALA A 399 11.12 -20.19 3.11
CA ALA A 399 11.55 -21.16 4.14
C ALA A 399 10.69 -21.05 5.42
N ARG A 400 10.36 -19.83 5.87
CA ARG A 400 9.47 -19.59 7.02
C ARG A 400 8.04 -20.09 6.76
N ALA A 401 7.60 -20.03 5.50
CA ALA A 401 6.29 -20.55 5.07
C ALA A 401 6.31 -22.07 4.81
N GLY A 402 7.44 -22.77 5.05
CA GLY A 402 7.59 -24.19 4.77
C GLY A 402 7.71 -24.54 3.29
N ILE A 403 7.96 -23.55 2.43
CA ILE A 403 8.14 -23.72 0.98
C ILE A 403 9.63 -23.92 0.69
N ASN A 404 9.99 -25.12 0.25
CA ASN A 404 11.36 -25.43 -0.16
C ASN A 404 11.56 -25.13 -1.64
N ILE A 405 12.44 -24.18 -1.95
CA ILE A 405 12.86 -23.87 -3.32
C ILE A 405 14.20 -24.54 -3.60
N ARG A 406 14.28 -25.24 -4.73
CA ARG A 406 15.52 -25.85 -5.22
C ARG A 406 16.52 -24.76 -5.57
N LYS A 407 17.62 -24.68 -4.82
CA LYS A 407 18.69 -23.71 -5.10
C LYS A 407 19.53 -24.15 -6.31
N PRO A 408 20.09 -23.21 -7.08
CA PRO A 408 21.09 -23.52 -8.08
C PRO A 408 22.28 -24.21 -7.44
N PRO A 409 22.89 -25.22 -8.10
CA PRO A 409 24.09 -25.86 -7.59
C PRO A 409 25.29 -24.90 -7.65
N ALA A 410 26.29 -25.17 -6.83
CA ALA A 410 27.56 -24.43 -6.84
C ALA A 410 28.26 -24.59 -8.20
N PHE A 411 29.11 -23.62 -8.53
CA PHE A 411 29.94 -23.69 -9.72
C PHE A 411 30.98 -24.82 -9.61
N ALA A 412 31.28 -25.47 -10.73
CA ALA A 412 32.43 -26.33 -10.87
C ALA A 412 33.73 -25.50 -10.65
N ARG A 413 34.80 -26.17 -10.18
CA ARG A 413 36.04 -25.47 -9.75
C ARG A 413 36.69 -24.64 -10.86
N ASP A 414 36.66 -25.10 -12.07
CA ASP A 414 37.18 -24.43 -13.27
C ASP A 414 36.31 -23.23 -13.72
N CYS A 415 35.10 -23.12 -13.21
CA CYS A 415 34.17 -22.04 -13.50
C CYS A 415 34.23 -20.87 -12.51
N ALA A 416 34.81 -21.04 -11.33
CA ALA A 416 34.83 -20.02 -10.29
C ALA A 416 35.44 -18.69 -10.76
N GLN A 417 36.45 -18.74 -11.64
CA GLN A 417 37.14 -17.54 -12.16
C GLN A 417 36.32 -16.73 -13.18
N VAL A 418 35.35 -17.34 -13.86
CA VAL A 418 34.50 -16.68 -14.87
C VAL A 418 33.07 -16.45 -14.41
N ALA A 419 32.75 -16.86 -13.19
CA ALA A 419 31.41 -16.73 -12.62
C ALA A 419 30.94 -15.26 -12.55
N SER A 420 31.84 -14.31 -12.33
CA SER A 420 31.57 -12.87 -12.34
C SER A 420 31.14 -12.32 -13.71
N LEU A 421 31.40 -13.02 -14.80
CA LEU A 421 30.98 -12.63 -16.15
C LEU A 421 29.60 -13.18 -16.53
N LEU A 422 28.99 -14.00 -15.67
CA LEU A 422 27.69 -14.61 -15.96
C LEU A 422 26.54 -13.67 -15.56
N PRO A 423 25.43 -13.70 -16.32
CA PRO A 423 24.31 -12.82 -16.03
C PRO A 423 23.68 -13.13 -14.67
N GLY A 424 23.39 -12.08 -13.90
CA GLY A 424 22.73 -12.15 -12.61
C GLY A 424 22.23 -10.79 -12.18
N LYS A 425 21.41 -10.73 -11.11
CA LYS A 425 20.93 -9.47 -10.55
C LYS A 425 21.94 -8.96 -9.51
N ALA A 426 22.23 -7.66 -9.55
CA ALA A 426 23.01 -6.99 -8.51
C ALA A 426 22.33 -7.13 -7.14
N PRO A 427 23.08 -7.06 -6.04
CA PRO A 427 22.51 -6.99 -4.71
C PRO A 427 21.49 -5.85 -4.58
N ASP A 428 20.45 -6.06 -3.79
CA ASP A 428 19.47 -5.03 -3.44
C ASP A 428 19.77 -4.59 -1.99
N ILE A 429 20.27 -3.37 -1.82
CA ILE A 429 20.51 -2.80 -0.50
C ILE A 429 19.15 -2.51 0.15
N LEU A 430 18.79 -3.35 1.13
CA LEU A 430 17.52 -3.27 1.85
C LEU A 430 17.54 -2.13 2.87
N PHE A 431 18.71 -1.86 3.45
CA PHE A 431 18.96 -0.76 4.37
C PHE A 431 20.42 -0.33 4.32
N PRO A 432 20.70 1.00 4.36
CA PRO A 432 19.77 2.12 4.43
C PRO A 432 19.07 2.38 3.08
N ALA A 433 17.95 3.13 3.15
CA ALA A 433 17.30 3.62 1.95
C ALA A 433 18.16 4.72 1.29
N ASP A 434 18.08 4.81 -0.05
CA ASP A 434 18.81 5.84 -0.79
C ASP A 434 18.36 7.24 -0.38
N ASN A 435 19.31 8.18 -0.32
CA ASN A 435 19.12 9.57 0.10
C ASN A 435 18.58 9.76 1.54
N SER A 436 18.65 8.74 2.40
CA SER A 436 18.21 8.87 3.79
C SER A 436 19.14 9.76 4.59
N VAL A 437 18.57 10.48 5.57
CA VAL A 437 19.30 11.37 6.48
C VAL A 437 19.31 10.79 7.87
N PHE A 438 20.51 10.55 8.40
CA PHE A 438 20.73 10.08 9.78
C PHE A 438 21.21 11.24 10.63
N ILE A 439 20.57 11.44 11.78
CA ILE A 439 20.91 12.51 12.72
C ILE A 439 21.62 11.88 13.91
N ARG A 440 22.84 12.35 14.21
CA ARG A 440 23.64 11.99 15.39
C ARG A 440 23.73 13.18 16.33
N ARG A 441 23.62 12.95 17.63
CA ARG A 441 23.80 13.98 18.66
C ARG A 441 25.14 13.86 19.35
N HIS A 442 25.77 15.00 19.66
CA HIS A 442 26.95 15.04 20.49
C HIS A 442 26.68 14.37 21.85
N GLY A 443 27.64 13.55 22.33
CA GLY A 443 27.57 12.93 23.66
C GLY A 443 26.74 11.65 23.81
N GLN A 444 25.86 11.28 22.85
CA GLN A 444 25.14 10.01 22.92
C GLN A 444 26.01 8.85 22.40
N LYS A 445 26.29 7.86 23.27
CA LYS A 445 26.98 6.62 22.88
C LYS A 445 26.07 5.64 22.13
N GLU A 446 24.78 5.72 22.39
CA GLU A 446 23.71 4.95 21.74
C GLU A 446 23.37 5.62 20.40
N ASN A 447 23.12 4.84 19.35
CA ASN A 447 22.82 5.28 17.96
C ASN A 447 24.02 5.81 17.13
N ARG A 448 25.23 5.30 17.37
CA ARG A 448 26.37 5.62 16.49
C ARG A 448 26.42 4.76 15.24
N THR A 449 25.87 3.57 15.28
CA THR A 449 25.93 2.62 14.19
C THR A 449 24.76 2.76 13.21
N ILE A 450 25.05 2.49 11.94
CA ILE A 450 24.06 2.35 10.89
C ILE A 450 24.13 0.90 10.42
N PRO A 451 23.04 0.13 10.51
CA PRO A 451 23.02 -1.24 10.02
C PRO A 451 23.00 -1.24 8.48
N LEU A 452 23.83 -2.07 7.86
CA LEU A 452 23.83 -2.34 6.44
C LEU A 452 23.21 -3.71 6.19
N GLN A 453 22.26 -3.80 5.31
CA GLN A 453 21.61 -5.06 4.94
C GLN A 453 21.33 -5.10 3.45
N ALA A 454 21.64 -6.23 2.79
CA ALA A 454 21.31 -6.45 1.40
C ALA A 454 20.80 -7.86 1.16
N ALA A 455 19.89 -7.98 0.16
CA ALA A 455 19.53 -9.25 -0.47
C ALA A 455 20.37 -9.43 -1.74
N ALA A 456 20.67 -10.66 -2.10
CA ALA A 456 21.34 -11.02 -3.35
C ALA A 456 20.60 -12.17 -4.04
N ASP A 457 20.94 -12.42 -5.31
CA ASP A 457 20.47 -13.62 -6.00
C ASP A 457 20.92 -14.88 -5.24
N SER A 458 20.20 -15.97 -5.37
CA SER A 458 20.42 -17.22 -4.62
C SER A 458 21.75 -17.92 -4.90
N ASP A 459 22.49 -17.48 -5.90
CA ASP A 459 23.84 -17.97 -6.25
C ASP A 459 24.97 -17.20 -5.57
N ALA A 460 24.68 -16.09 -4.87
CA ALA A 460 25.64 -15.34 -4.08
C ALA A 460 25.67 -15.84 -2.62
N SER A 461 26.88 -15.87 -2.03
CA SER A 461 27.10 -16.36 -0.66
C SER A 461 27.62 -15.29 0.28
N VAL A 462 28.26 -14.25 -0.23
CA VAL A 462 28.89 -13.16 0.53
C VAL A 462 28.56 -11.82 -0.09
N ILE A 463 28.35 -10.83 0.76
CA ILE A 463 28.27 -9.40 0.39
C ILE A 463 29.48 -8.69 1.03
N TYR A 464 30.27 -8.03 0.21
CA TYR A 464 31.32 -7.10 0.62
C TYR A 464 30.77 -5.69 0.64
N TRP A 465 30.99 -4.99 1.74
CA TRP A 465 30.50 -3.64 1.95
C TRP A 465 31.62 -2.63 1.85
N PHE A 466 31.43 -1.61 1.05
CA PHE A 466 32.33 -0.47 0.95
C PHE A 466 31.60 0.79 1.40
N VAL A 467 32.30 1.62 2.17
CA VAL A 467 31.82 2.93 2.63
C VAL A 467 32.85 3.97 2.16
N ASN A 468 32.38 4.91 1.34
CA ASN A 468 33.28 5.89 0.69
C ASN A 468 34.48 5.20 0.02
N GLN A 469 34.25 4.11 -0.71
CA GLN A 469 35.22 3.29 -1.44
C GLN A 469 36.18 2.47 -0.55
N ALA A 470 36.12 2.60 0.78
CA ALA A 470 36.91 1.77 1.70
C ALA A 470 36.14 0.53 2.12
N LEU A 471 36.78 -0.64 2.16
CA LEU A 471 36.19 -1.89 2.65
C LEU A 471 35.78 -1.75 4.12
N ALA A 472 34.50 -1.79 4.41
CA ALA A 472 33.94 -1.72 5.77
C ALA A 472 33.74 -3.10 6.42
N GLY A 473 33.57 -4.16 5.61
CA GLY A 473 33.41 -5.51 6.11
C GLY A 473 32.65 -6.41 5.11
N GLN A 474 32.22 -7.57 5.62
CA GLN A 474 31.44 -8.52 4.84
C GLN A 474 30.30 -9.10 5.68
N SER A 475 29.23 -9.54 5.03
CA SER A 475 28.11 -10.25 5.64
C SER A 475 27.57 -11.31 4.70
N ARG A 476 26.77 -12.25 5.20
CA ARG A 476 25.95 -13.08 4.32
C ARG A 476 24.76 -12.25 3.81
N PRO A 477 24.22 -12.59 2.61
CA PRO A 477 23.00 -11.96 2.15
C PRO A 477 21.86 -12.08 3.17
N GLY A 478 21.26 -10.92 3.55
CA GLY A 478 20.21 -10.84 4.56
C GLY A 478 20.71 -10.67 6.01
N GLU A 479 22.00 -10.85 6.29
CA GLU A 479 22.60 -10.51 7.58
C GLU A 479 22.96 -9.01 7.63
N THR A 480 23.06 -8.47 8.84
CA THR A 480 23.36 -7.06 9.09
C THR A 480 24.84 -6.86 9.42
N LEU A 481 25.45 -5.86 8.81
CA LEU A 481 26.75 -5.32 9.18
C LEU A 481 26.55 -3.93 9.80
N GLU A 482 27.06 -3.69 11.00
CA GLU A 482 27.00 -2.37 11.65
C GLU A 482 28.21 -1.52 11.28
N ILE A 483 27.98 -0.29 10.84
CA ILE A 483 29.04 0.68 10.54
C ILE A 483 28.87 1.96 11.35
N VAL A 484 29.98 2.71 11.56
CA VAL A 484 29.99 4.03 12.20
C VAL A 484 30.54 5.05 11.18
N PRO A 485 29.72 5.56 10.26
CA PRO A 485 30.21 6.49 9.25
C PRO A 485 30.50 7.87 9.85
N GLU A 486 31.42 8.60 9.27
CA GLU A 486 31.70 10.00 9.59
C GLU A 486 30.53 10.91 9.14
N PRO A 487 30.34 12.06 9.82
CA PRO A 487 29.35 13.05 9.37
C PRO A 487 29.65 13.55 7.96
N GLY A 488 28.61 13.76 7.17
CA GLY A 488 28.71 14.19 5.77
C GLY A 488 27.88 13.31 4.83
N ARG A 489 28.17 13.44 3.55
CA ARG A 489 27.63 12.55 2.52
C ARG A 489 28.43 11.25 2.52
N VAL A 490 27.72 10.12 2.55
CA VAL A 490 28.32 8.78 2.64
C VAL A 490 27.80 7.94 1.49
N GLU A 491 28.70 7.40 0.69
CA GLU A 491 28.41 6.40 -0.34
C GLU A 491 28.56 5.00 0.27
N ILE A 492 27.54 4.16 0.10
CA ILE A 492 27.51 2.77 0.54
C ILE A 492 27.38 1.89 -0.68
N GLN A 493 28.33 1.00 -0.90
CA GLN A 493 28.33 0.03 -1.98
C GLN A 493 28.29 -1.39 -1.42
N ALA A 494 27.38 -2.20 -1.94
CA ALA A 494 27.31 -3.64 -1.72
C ALA A 494 27.80 -4.37 -2.97
N VAL A 495 28.77 -5.28 -2.82
CA VAL A 495 29.31 -6.11 -3.91
C VAL A 495 29.17 -7.56 -3.49
N ASP A 496 28.54 -8.40 -4.32
CA ASP A 496 28.50 -9.84 -4.03
C ASP A 496 29.79 -10.58 -4.45
N ASP A 497 29.93 -11.83 -4.04
CA ASP A 497 31.07 -12.68 -4.37
C ASP A 497 31.17 -13.05 -5.87
N LEU A 498 30.18 -12.66 -6.68
CA LEU A 498 30.18 -12.76 -8.15
C LEU A 498 30.46 -11.40 -8.83
N GLY A 499 30.85 -10.35 -8.05
CA GLY A 499 31.25 -9.04 -8.57
C GLY A 499 30.10 -8.11 -8.97
N ARG A 500 28.84 -8.47 -8.73
CA ARG A 500 27.68 -7.63 -9.01
C ARG A 500 27.53 -6.61 -7.89
N SER A 501 27.25 -5.35 -8.22
CA SER A 501 27.23 -4.28 -7.23
C SER A 501 26.02 -3.36 -7.28
N ALA A 502 25.69 -2.79 -6.14
CA ALA A 502 24.69 -1.73 -5.97
C ALA A 502 25.21 -0.64 -5.05
N VAL A 503 24.74 0.59 -5.25
CA VAL A 503 25.18 1.77 -4.49
C VAL A 503 23.98 2.49 -3.89
N ARG A 504 24.15 3.06 -2.68
CA ARG A 504 23.24 4.00 -2.02
C ARG A 504 24.02 5.18 -1.49
N ASN A 505 23.40 6.35 -1.51
CA ASN A 505 23.95 7.56 -0.90
C ASN A 505 23.11 7.93 0.31
N ILE A 506 23.74 8.26 1.43
CA ILE A 506 23.09 8.76 2.62
C ILE A 506 23.75 10.04 3.11
N THR A 507 23.12 10.75 4.01
CA THR A 507 23.69 11.92 4.69
C THR A 507 23.68 11.70 6.19
N VAL A 508 24.80 11.86 6.85
CA VAL A 508 24.93 11.82 8.31
C VAL A 508 25.13 13.24 8.83
N LYS A 509 24.15 13.75 9.57
CA LYS A 509 24.21 15.09 10.20
C LYS A 509 24.55 14.96 11.67
N LEU A 510 25.52 15.75 12.12
CA LEU A 510 25.82 15.92 13.54
C LEU A 510 25.06 17.16 14.03
N ILE A 511 24.32 17.01 15.11
CA ILE A 511 23.63 18.13 15.80
C ILE A 511 24.07 18.16 17.26
N ASP A 512 24.15 19.35 17.83
CA ASP A 512 24.52 19.61 19.24
C ASP A 512 23.47 19.10 20.22
#